data_785c7f89a33bf2ab41a04a307403190a
#
_entry.id   785c7f89a33bf2ab41a04a307403190a
#
_cell.length_a   1.000
_cell.length_b   1.000
_cell.length_c   1.000
_cell.angle_alpha   90.00
_cell.angle_beta   90.00
_cell.angle_gamma   90.00
#
_symmetry.space_group_name_H-M   'P 1'
#
loop_
_entity.id
_entity.type
_entity.pdbx_description
1 polymer ?
#
loop_
_entity_poly.entity_id
_entity_poly.type
_entity_poly.pdbx_seq_one_letter_code
_entity_poly.pdbx_strand_id
1 'polypeptide(L)'
;MSERDLVRELKETIKDLTKDRDDALAKVLAKESRLKQVMIKLEHATSDVQSIGHKIGDQNKQIADLEAKLQTKDRLLDEALERIKSLTDDSTQEEPHTDDKELD
;
A
#
# COMPACT_ATOMS: atom_id res chain seq x y z
N MET A 1 -22.24 11.18 69.94
CA MET A 1 -22.79 10.29 68.90
C MET A 1 -23.03 8.93 69.53
N SER A 2 -24.21 8.35 69.37
CA SER A 2 -24.51 7.02 69.87
C SER A 2 -23.91 5.95 68.97
N GLU A 3 -23.79 4.73 69.54
CA GLU A 3 -23.30 3.57 68.75
C GLU A 3 -24.20 3.32 67.53
N ARG A 4 -25.52 3.53 67.68
CA ARG A 4 -26.45 3.37 66.56
C ARG A 4 -26.15 4.34 65.41
N ASP A 5 -25.88 5.59 65.79
CA ASP A 5 -25.58 6.62 64.79
C ASP A 5 -24.25 6.30 64.06
N LEU A 6 -23.26 5.85 64.83
CA LEU A 6 -21.97 5.47 64.26
C LEU A 6 -22.13 4.27 63.33
N VAL A 7 -22.86 3.24 63.73
CA VAL A 7 -23.13 2.06 62.89
C VAL A 7 -23.87 2.46 61.63
N ARG A 8 -24.83 3.37 61.72
CA ARG A 8 -25.57 3.84 60.56
C ARG A 8 -24.65 4.55 59.58
N GLU A 9 -23.81 5.44 60.06
CA GLU A 9 -22.86 6.16 59.25
C GLU A 9 -21.87 5.21 58.56
N LEU A 10 -21.38 4.23 59.29
CA LEU A 10 -20.48 3.22 58.70
C LEU A 10 -21.16 2.42 57.63
N LYS A 11 -22.40 2.02 57.82
CA LYS A 11 -23.17 1.28 56.82
C LYS A 11 -23.39 2.12 55.57
N GLU A 12 -23.71 3.39 55.71
CA GLU A 12 -23.89 4.30 54.59
C GLU A 12 -22.57 4.50 53.84
N THR A 13 -21.46 4.66 54.56
CA THR A 13 -20.14 4.78 53.97
C THR A 13 -19.77 3.53 53.17
N ILE A 14 -20.01 2.34 53.74
CA ILE A 14 -19.77 1.07 53.06
C ILE A 14 -20.60 0.97 51.79
N LYS A 15 -21.87 1.37 51.86
CA LYS A 15 -22.76 1.35 50.71
C LYS A 15 -22.26 2.27 49.59
N ASP A 16 -21.83 3.48 49.94
CA ASP A 16 -21.32 4.45 48.97
C ASP A 16 -20.02 3.97 48.34
N LEU A 17 -19.12 3.44 49.16
CA LEU A 17 -17.85 2.90 48.69
C LEU A 17 -18.05 1.68 47.77
N THR A 18 -19.01 0.82 48.11
CA THR A 18 -19.36 -0.33 47.28
C THR A 18 -19.91 0.12 45.93
N LYS A 19 -20.75 1.13 45.91
CA LYS A 19 -21.27 1.71 44.68
C LYS A 19 -20.16 2.31 43.84
N ASP A 20 -19.26 3.08 44.44
CA ASP A 20 -18.13 3.69 43.75
C ASP A 20 -17.21 2.62 43.14
N ARG A 21 -16.95 1.55 43.91
CA ARG A 21 -16.16 0.43 43.43
C ARG A 21 -16.82 -0.23 42.21
N ASP A 22 -18.12 -0.51 42.30
CA ASP A 22 -18.86 -1.17 41.23
C ASP A 22 -18.89 -0.29 39.98
N ASP A 23 -19.07 1.01 40.12
CA ASP A 23 -19.05 1.97 39.04
C ASP A 23 -17.65 1.99 38.37
N ALA A 24 -16.60 1.99 39.19
CA ALA A 24 -15.23 1.98 38.70
C ALA A 24 -14.93 0.69 37.95
N LEU A 25 -15.35 -0.47 38.45
CA LEU A 25 -15.19 -1.75 37.81
C LEU A 25 -15.92 -1.79 36.46
N ALA A 26 -17.15 -1.25 36.42
CA ALA A 26 -17.90 -1.18 35.17
C ALA A 26 -17.17 -0.36 34.10
N LYS A 27 -16.56 0.77 34.51
CA LYS A 27 -15.77 1.61 33.60
C LYS A 27 -14.52 0.89 33.10
N VAL A 28 -13.84 0.17 34.01
CA VAL A 28 -12.63 -0.61 33.62
C VAL A 28 -13.01 -1.69 32.62
N LEU A 29 -14.08 -2.43 32.87
CA LEU A 29 -14.55 -3.48 31.96
C LEU A 29 -14.92 -2.91 30.59
N ALA A 30 -15.58 -1.75 30.56
CA ALA A 30 -15.93 -1.10 29.30
C ALA A 30 -14.69 -0.68 28.52
N LYS A 31 -13.68 -0.14 29.22
CA LYS A 31 -12.42 0.26 28.58
C LYS A 31 -11.64 -0.95 28.07
N GLU A 32 -11.62 -2.05 28.84
CA GLU A 32 -10.97 -3.28 28.41
C GLU A 32 -11.62 -3.83 27.13
N SER A 33 -12.95 -3.80 27.08
CA SER A 33 -13.68 -4.24 25.89
C SER A 33 -13.34 -3.40 24.68
N ARG A 34 -13.28 -2.08 24.82
CA ARG A 34 -12.86 -1.18 23.74
C ARG A 34 -11.44 -1.44 23.30
N LEU A 35 -10.55 -1.66 24.26
CA LEU A 35 -9.16 -1.94 23.99
C LEU A 35 -9.01 -3.22 23.15
N LYS A 36 -9.74 -4.27 23.51
CA LYS A 36 -9.74 -5.51 22.72
C LYS A 36 -10.23 -5.27 21.30
N GLN A 37 -11.28 -4.48 21.13
CA GLN A 37 -11.79 -4.15 19.80
C GLN A 37 -10.76 -3.38 18.98
N VAL A 38 -10.09 -2.41 19.60
CA VAL A 38 -9.03 -1.63 18.93
C VAL A 38 -7.87 -2.53 18.56
N MET A 39 -7.47 -3.46 19.43
CA MET A 39 -6.40 -4.41 19.15
C MET A 39 -6.73 -5.30 17.96
N ILE A 40 -7.96 -5.80 17.88
CA ILE A 40 -8.42 -6.61 16.74
C ILE A 40 -8.36 -5.79 15.45
N LYS A 41 -8.85 -4.54 15.48
CA LYS A 41 -8.79 -3.66 14.32
C LYS A 41 -7.35 -3.38 13.90
N LEU A 42 -6.46 -3.21 14.87
CA LEU A 42 -5.04 -2.99 14.59
C LEU A 42 -4.41 -4.22 13.92
N GLU A 43 -4.74 -5.41 14.40
CA GLU A 43 -4.25 -6.66 13.78
C GLU A 43 -4.72 -6.79 12.33
N HIS A 44 -6.00 -6.47 12.07
CA HIS A 44 -6.52 -6.48 10.71
C HIS A 44 -5.83 -5.44 9.83
N ALA A 45 -5.64 -4.23 10.35
CA ALA A 45 -4.94 -3.18 9.62
C ALA A 45 -3.49 -3.56 9.31
N THR A 46 -2.81 -4.17 10.26
CA THR A 46 -1.43 -4.66 10.08
C THR A 46 -1.36 -5.74 9.00
N SER A 47 -2.32 -6.67 9.03
CA SER A 47 -2.41 -7.72 8.01
C SER A 47 -2.67 -7.11 6.62
N ASP A 48 -3.56 -6.12 6.55
CA ASP A 48 -3.86 -5.43 5.28
C ASP A 48 -2.63 -4.71 4.74
N VAL A 49 -1.88 -4.03 5.61
CA VAL A 49 -0.65 -3.34 5.23
C VAL A 49 0.38 -4.32 4.67
N GLN A 50 0.53 -5.48 5.29
CA GLN A 50 1.45 -6.52 4.81
C GLN A 50 1.01 -7.03 3.44
N SER A 51 -0.28 -7.28 3.26
CA SER A 51 -0.85 -7.74 1.98
C SER A 51 -0.62 -6.71 0.88
N ILE A 52 -0.85 -5.43 1.17
CA ILE A 52 -0.60 -4.33 0.23
C ILE A 52 0.89 -4.25 -0.11
N GLY A 53 1.76 -4.40 0.89
CA GLY A 53 3.21 -4.42 0.67
C GLY A 53 3.64 -5.51 -0.30
N HIS A 54 3.09 -6.72 -0.18
CA HIS A 54 3.36 -7.81 -1.11
C HIS A 54 2.88 -7.49 -2.52
N LYS A 55 1.69 -6.91 -2.65
CA LYS A 55 1.15 -6.51 -3.96
C LYS A 55 2.02 -5.45 -4.62
N ILE A 56 2.50 -4.47 -3.83
CA ILE A 56 3.40 -3.44 -4.34
C ILE A 56 4.70 -4.07 -4.82
N GLY A 57 5.27 -5.00 -4.06
CA GLY A 57 6.47 -5.72 -4.47
C GLY A 57 6.29 -6.45 -5.80
N ASP A 58 5.18 -7.16 -5.95
CA ASP A 58 4.87 -7.88 -7.17
C ASP A 58 4.67 -6.93 -8.35
N GLN A 59 3.96 -5.83 -8.15
CA GLN A 59 3.75 -4.81 -9.17
C GLN A 59 5.07 -4.17 -9.59
N ASN A 60 5.95 -3.90 -8.65
CA ASN A 60 7.27 -3.34 -8.95
C ASN A 60 8.10 -4.28 -9.82
N LYS A 61 8.03 -5.58 -9.57
CA LYS A 61 8.68 -6.58 -10.42
C LYS A 61 8.10 -6.59 -11.84
N GLN A 62 6.78 -6.51 -11.95
CA GLN A 62 6.11 -6.44 -13.25
C GLN A 62 6.53 -5.19 -14.02
N ILE A 63 6.59 -4.06 -13.34
CA ILE A 63 7.02 -2.79 -13.94
C ILE A 63 8.46 -2.91 -14.44
N ALA A 64 9.37 -3.47 -13.64
CA ALA A 64 10.75 -3.66 -14.05
C ALA A 64 10.86 -4.57 -15.27
N ASP A 65 10.09 -5.66 -15.30
CA ASP A 65 10.07 -6.57 -16.44
C ASP A 65 9.55 -5.88 -17.70
N LEU A 66 8.49 -5.10 -17.56
CA LEU A 66 7.92 -4.35 -18.70
C LEU A 66 8.87 -3.28 -19.20
N GLU A 67 9.57 -2.59 -18.31
CA GLU A 67 10.57 -1.60 -18.68
C GLU A 67 11.72 -2.25 -19.46
N ALA A 68 12.18 -3.42 -19.01
CA ALA A 68 13.24 -4.15 -19.71
C ALA A 68 12.79 -4.58 -21.11
N LYS A 69 11.55 -5.07 -21.24
CA LYS A 69 10.98 -5.44 -22.53
C LYS A 69 10.85 -4.23 -23.45
N LEU A 70 10.45 -3.12 -22.91
CA LEU A 70 10.30 -1.88 -23.67
C LEU A 70 11.64 -1.39 -24.17
N GLN A 71 12.68 -1.42 -23.37
CA GLN A 71 14.03 -1.06 -23.78
C GLN A 71 14.52 -1.96 -24.92
N THR A 72 14.27 -3.26 -24.81
CA THR A 72 14.65 -4.21 -25.86
C THR A 72 13.94 -3.90 -27.17
N LYS A 73 12.63 -3.62 -27.11
CA LYS A 73 11.85 -3.27 -28.30
C LYS A 73 12.31 -1.95 -28.90
N ASP A 74 12.62 -0.96 -28.08
CA ASP A 74 13.13 0.34 -28.56
C ASP A 74 14.46 0.15 -29.29
N ARG A 75 15.36 -0.65 -28.74
CA ARG A 75 16.63 -0.95 -29.37
C ARG A 75 16.45 -1.64 -30.72
N LEU A 76 15.55 -2.63 -30.75
CA LEU A 76 15.26 -3.35 -32.02
C LEU A 76 14.64 -2.42 -33.06
N LEU A 77 13.77 -1.51 -32.61
CA LEU A 77 13.14 -0.52 -33.47
C LEU A 77 14.21 0.43 -34.06
N ASP A 78 15.11 0.92 -33.22
CA ASP A 78 16.18 1.80 -33.65
C ASP A 78 17.08 1.09 -34.67
N GLU A 79 17.44 -0.18 -34.43
CA GLU A 79 18.22 -0.98 -35.36
C GLU A 79 17.50 -1.14 -36.69
N ALA A 80 16.19 -1.41 -36.64
CA ALA A 80 15.40 -1.56 -37.86
C ALA A 80 15.33 -0.26 -38.64
N LEU A 81 15.16 0.86 -37.94
CA LEU A 81 15.13 2.19 -38.58
C LEU A 81 16.45 2.53 -39.22
N GLU A 82 17.56 2.19 -38.61
CA GLU A 82 18.89 2.39 -39.19
C GLU A 82 19.10 1.55 -40.46
N ARG A 83 18.61 0.30 -40.44
CA ARG A 83 18.64 -0.55 -41.61
C ARG A 83 17.85 0.05 -42.76
N ILE A 84 16.65 0.50 -42.48
CA ILE A 84 15.77 1.13 -43.47
C ILE A 84 16.44 2.36 -44.04
N LYS A 85 17.02 3.18 -43.20
CA LYS A 85 17.72 4.39 -43.61
C LYS A 85 18.92 4.04 -44.49
N SER A 86 19.69 3.06 -44.13
CA SER A 86 20.85 2.61 -44.88
C SER A 86 20.44 2.09 -46.26
N LEU A 87 19.38 1.28 -46.31
CA LEU A 87 18.88 0.74 -47.58
C LEU A 87 18.30 1.84 -48.46
N THR A 88 17.62 2.80 -47.88
CA THR A 88 17.06 3.94 -48.60
C THR A 88 18.17 4.83 -49.17
N ASP A 89 19.20 5.10 -48.40
CA ASP A 89 20.35 5.87 -48.85
C ASP A 89 21.06 5.20 -50.01
N ASP A 90 21.26 3.89 -49.93
CA ASP A 90 21.88 3.11 -50.99
C ASP A 90 21.02 3.16 -52.26
N SER A 91 19.72 2.99 -52.11
CA SER A 91 18.79 3.06 -53.25
C SER A 91 18.78 4.45 -53.86
N THR A 92 18.81 5.48 -53.06
CA THR A 92 18.86 6.87 -53.52
C THR A 92 20.14 7.13 -54.32
N GLN A 93 21.23 6.61 -53.85
CA GLN A 93 22.51 6.75 -54.56
C GLN A 93 22.51 6.04 -55.89
N GLU A 94 21.90 4.87 -55.99
CA GLU A 94 21.83 4.12 -57.20
C GLU A 94 20.88 4.70 -58.24
N GLU A 95 19.72 5.18 -57.81
CA GLU A 95 18.67 5.69 -58.69
C GLU A 95 19.11 6.85 -59.58
N PRO A 96 19.71 7.92 -59.06
CA PRO A 96 20.16 9.03 -59.89
C PRO A 96 21.16 8.60 -60.95
N HIS A 97 22.00 7.67 -60.60
CA HIS A 97 23.00 7.13 -61.49
C HIS A 97 22.40 6.38 -62.67
N THR A 98 21.39 5.57 -62.38
CA THR A 98 20.65 4.81 -63.36
C THR A 98 19.84 5.71 -64.26
N ASP A 99 19.20 6.73 -63.69
CA ASP A 99 18.39 7.68 -64.42
C ASP A 99 19.23 8.48 -65.42
N ASP A 100 20.40 8.90 -65.01
CA ASP A 100 21.32 9.63 -65.86
C ASP A 100 21.71 8.80 -67.10
N LYS A 101 21.93 7.52 -66.91
CA LYS A 101 22.28 6.62 -68.01
C LYS A 101 21.11 6.44 -68.97
N GLU A 102 19.91 6.39 -68.44
CA GLU A 102 18.71 6.21 -69.25
C GLU A 102 18.42 7.45 -70.11
N LEU A 103 18.67 8.60 -69.54
CA LEU A 103 18.42 9.87 -70.22
C LEU A 103 19.38 10.09 -71.38
N ASP A 104 20.57 9.59 -71.21
CA ASP A 104 21.58 9.68 -72.27
C ASP A 104 21.35 8.67 -73.37
#